data_fde3df4a9eb6467115d3b44f494b2325
#
_entry.id   fde3df4a9eb6467115d3b44f494b2325
#
_cell.length_a   1.000
_cell.length_b   1.000
_cell.length_c   1.000
_cell.angle_alpha   90.00
_cell.angle_beta   90.00
_cell.angle_gamma   90.00
#
_symmetry.space_group_name_H-M   'P 1'
#
loop_
_entity.id
_entity.type
_entity.pdbx_description
1 polymer ?
#
loop_
_entity_poly.entity_id
_entity_poly.type
_entity_poly.pdbx_seq_one_letter_code
_entity_poly.pdbx_strand_id
1 'polypeptide(L)'
;MTRTLCRPVFILALTFFCFSLATPLIAAEVGKGKIPEDQLAKSYKKLDWGVAIWDTDEAVANLQKGENTLWVDTRPESFFKKGTVNDAVLLIYNKKGMEENTLTPESLEKALADKGLAKDQATIVFFCQGPKCHRSYNASFAAVTEWGYSPEQIIWHREGYPFLFKKVQEDAKLKRKAKRYISDAGVKQL
;
A
#
# COMPACT_ATOMS: atom_id res chain seq x y z
N MET A 1 -48.27 15.35 -64.05
CA MET A 1 -47.15 14.46 -63.70
C MET A 1 -46.01 15.35 -63.09
N THR A 2 -46.00 15.51 -61.82
CA THR A 2 -44.97 16.34 -61.08
C THR A 2 -44.25 15.42 -60.17
N ARG A 3 -42.91 15.19 -60.45
CA ARG A 3 -42.00 14.38 -59.66
C ARG A 3 -41.40 15.27 -58.60
N THR A 4 -41.67 14.98 -57.32
CA THR A 4 -41.06 15.61 -56.16
C THR A 4 -39.74 14.88 -55.85
N LEU A 5 -38.60 15.57 -55.94
CA LEU A 5 -37.27 15.06 -55.54
C LEU A 5 -37.13 15.25 -54.02
N CYS A 6 -37.03 14.14 -53.29
CA CYS A 6 -36.59 14.11 -51.90
C CYS A 6 -35.03 14.23 -51.85
N ARG A 7 -34.55 15.30 -51.21
CA ARG A 7 -33.11 15.44 -50.86
C ARG A 7 -32.84 14.74 -49.53
N PRO A 8 -31.85 13.86 -49.42
CA PRO A 8 -31.42 13.34 -48.11
C PRO A 8 -30.57 14.39 -47.36
N VAL A 9 -31.01 14.69 -46.13
CA VAL A 9 -30.23 15.49 -45.17
C VAL A 9 -29.22 14.57 -44.50
N PHE A 10 -27.93 14.76 -44.78
CA PHE A 10 -26.87 14.11 -44.09
C PHE A 10 -26.66 14.85 -42.75
N ILE A 11 -27.03 14.21 -41.63
CA ILE A 11 -26.70 14.64 -40.29
C ILE A 11 -25.30 14.10 -39.96
N LEU A 12 -24.32 15.00 -39.97
CA LEU A 12 -22.94 14.70 -39.54
C LEU A 12 -22.91 14.72 -38.02
N ALA A 13 -22.96 13.53 -37.39
CA ALA A 13 -22.81 13.40 -35.96
C ALA A 13 -21.30 13.58 -35.60
N LEU A 14 -20.93 14.73 -35.04
CA LEU A 14 -19.60 15.03 -34.53
C LEU A 14 -19.49 14.40 -33.13
N THR A 15 -18.92 13.17 -33.05
CA THR A 15 -18.58 12.55 -31.77
C THR A 15 -17.33 13.23 -31.20
N PHE A 16 -17.53 14.05 -30.18
CA PHE A 16 -16.47 14.62 -29.38
C PHE A 16 -15.88 13.49 -28.51
N PHE A 17 -14.74 12.95 -28.92
CA PHE A 17 -13.96 12.01 -28.13
C PHE A 17 -13.13 12.82 -27.11
N CYS A 18 -13.68 13.00 -25.89
CA CYS A 18 -12.93 13.55 -24.78
C CYS A 18 -11.83 12.56 -24.37
N PHE A 19 -10.63 12.75 -24.92
CA PHE A 19 -9.41 12.12 -24.42
C PHE A 19 -9.06 12.78 -23.09
N SER A 20 -9.40 12.14 -21.98
CA SER A 20 -8.89 12.52 -20.67
C SER A 20 -7.40 12.24 -20.64
N LEU A 21 -6.59 13.26 -20.83
CA LEU A 21 -5.15 13.22 -20.58
C LEU A 21 -4.93 13.09 -19.06
N ALA A 22 -4.94 11.87 -18.56
CA ALA A 22 -4.47 11.57 -17.21
C ALA A 22 -2.98 11.92 -17.16
N THR A 23 -2.64 12.88 -16.32
CA THR A 23 -1.30 13.47 -16.22
C THR A 23 -0.25 12.45 -15.75
N PRO A 24 0.87 12.28 -16.45
CA PRO A 24 1.94 11.33 -16.07
C PRO A 24 2.85 11.85 -14.93
N LEU A 25 2.47 12.95 -14.23
CA LEU A 25 3.34 13.59 -13.25
C LEU A 25 3.57 12.75 -11.98
N ILE A 26 2.56 11.99 -11.53
CA ILE A 26 2.64 11.18 -10.29
C ILE A 26 3.60 10.01 -10.44
N ALA A 27 3.58 9.34 -11.60
CA ALA A 27 4.45 8.20 -11.86
C ALA A 27 5.96 8.54 -11.85
N ALA A 28 6.33 9.76 -12.24
CA ALA A 28 7.73 10.18 -12.29
C ALA A 28 8.37 10.40 -10.91
N GLU A 29 7.61 10.87 -9.91
CA GLU A 29 8.13 11.08 -8.55
C GLU A 29 8.20 9.78 -7.74
N VAL A 30 7.20 8.92 -7.85
CA VAL A 30 7.22 7.59 -7.20
C VAL A 30 8.39 6.76 -7.72
N GLY A 31 8.67 6.78 -9.02
CA GLY A 31 9.83 6.11 -9.63
C GLY A 31 11.19 6.58 -9.10
N LYS A 32 11.29 7.81 -8.55
CA LYS A 32 12.49 8.33 -7.89
C LYS A 32 12.62 7.91 -6.43
N GLY A 33 11.63 7.23 -5.85
CA GLY A 33 11.61 6.84 -4.45
C GLY A 33 11.45 8.00 -3.47
N LYS A 34 11.01 9.17 -3.93
CA LYS A 34 10.78 10.34 -3.07
C LYS A 34 9.30 10.47 -2.75
N ILE A 35 8.99 10.60 -1.46
CA ILE A 35 7.63 10.85 -0.98
C ILE A 35 7.41 12.36 -0.93
N PRO A 36 6.33 12.90 -1.52
CA PRO A 36 5.97 14.31 -1.41
C PRO A 36 5.76 14.73 0.06
N GLU A 37 6.22 15.93 0.43
CA GLU A 37 6.20 16.36 1.84
C GLU A 37 4.80 16.54 2.41
N ASP A 38 3.85 16.96 1.61
CA ASP A 38 2.44 17.08 1.99
C ASP A 38 1.83 15.73 2.38
N GLN A 39 2.23 14.64 1.72
CA GLN A 39 1.79 13.27 2.03
C GLN A 39 2.39 12.73 3.33
N LEU A 40 3.41 13.38 3.88
CA LEU A 40 3.97 13.07 5.19
C LEU A 40 3.17 13.70 6.33
N ALA A 41 2.32 14.69 6.06
CA ALA A 41 1.50 15.33 7.06
C ALA A 41 0.42 14.39 7.62
N LYS A 42 0.18 14.43 8.93
CA LYS A 42 -0.85 13.58 9.59
C LYS A 42 -2.28 13.84 9.09
N SER A 43 -2.54 15.02 8.58
CA SER A 43 -3.82 15.39 7.93
C SER A 43 -4.05 14.67 6.61
N TYR A 44 -2.99 14.21 5.94
CA TYR A 44 -3.09 13.48 4.68
C TYR A 44 -3.43 12.01 4.96
N LYS A 45 -4.63 11.59 4.63
CA LYS A 45 -5.18 10.27 5.00
C LYS A 45 -5.36 9.30 3.83
N LYS A 46 -5.14 9.76 2.60
CA LYS A 46 -5.29 8.94 1.41
C LYS A 46 -4.31 9.38 0.33
N LEU A 47 -3.58 8.44 -0.26
CA LEU A 47 -2.64 8.71 -1.35
C LEU A 47 -3.38 9.02 -2.67
N ASP A 48 -2.73 9.70 -3.59
CA ASP A 48 -3.33 10.15 -4.86
C ASP A 48 -3.87 8.99 -5.72
N TRP A 49 -3.31 7.78 -5.57
CA TRP A 49 -3.81 6.55 -6.21
C TRP A 49 -4.83 5.78 -5.37
N GLY A 50 -5.43 6.42 -4.38
CA GLY A 50 -6.57 5.89 -3.66
C GLY A 50 -6.25 5.05 -2.42
N VAL A 51 -4.98 4.77 -2.13
CA VAL A 51 -4.56 3.96 -0.98
C VAL A 51 -4.74 4.73 0.33
N ALA A 52 -5.38 4.09 1.32
CA ALA A 52 -5.54 4.68 2.64
C ALA A 52 -4.20 4.67 3.41
N ILE A 53 -4.00 5.69 4.24
CA ILE A 53 -2.83 5.84 5.10
C ILE A 53 -3.24 5.51 6.52
N TRP A 54 -2.52 4.56 7.14
CA TRP A 54 -2.60 4.33 8.58
C TRP A 54 -1.36 4.90 9.29
N ASP A 55 -1.60 5.59 10.38
CA ASP A 55 -0.60 5.88 11.38
C ASP A 55 -0.60 4.76 12.45
N THR A 56 0.16 4.92 13.52
CA THR A 56 0.35 3.86 14.52
C THR A 56 -0.93 3.48 15.26
N ASP A 57 -1.84 4.41 15.50
CA ASP A 57 -3.07 4.12 16.24
C ASP A 57 -4.03 3.24 15.41
N GLU A 58 -4.18 3.50 14.11
CA GLU A 58 -4.95 2.65 13.19
C GLU A 58 -4.30 1.27 13.04
N ALA A 59 -2.95 1.21 12.96
CA ALA A 59 -2.19 -0.03 12.92
C ALA A 59 -2.43 -0.89 14.18
N VAL A 60 -2.35 -0.30 15.36
CA VAL A 60 -2.66 -0.97 16.64
C VAL A 60 -4.11 -1.46 16.68
N ALA A 61 -5.06 -0.63 16.25
CA ALA A 61 -6.47 -1.01 16.23
C ALA A 61 -6.74 -2.22 15.34
N ASN A 62 -6.09 -2.29 14.15
CA ASN A 62 -6.18 -3.44 13.26
C ASN A 62 -5.58 -4.70 13.90
N LEU A 63 -4.36 -4.62 14.45
CA LEU A 63 -3.70 -5.74 15.12
C LEU A 63 -4.48 -6.26 16.34
N GLN A 64 -5.28 -5.42 16.98
CA GLN A 64 -6.18 -5.85 18.06
C GLN A 64 -7.36 -6.67 17.55
N LYS A 65 -7.88 -6.38 16.37
CA LYS A 65 -8.97 -7.15 15.73
C LYS A 65 -8.48 -8.50 15.22
N GLY A 66 -7.29 -8.53 14.60
CA GLY A 66 -6.62 -9.75 14.16
C GLY A 66 -7.26 -10.45 12.97
N GLU A 67 -8.02 -9.73 12.12
CA GLU A 67 -8.82 -10.35 11.07
C GLU A 67 -8.37 -9.92 9.67
N ASN A 68 -8.34 -10.90 8.77
CA ASN A 68 -8.26 -10.75 7.30
C ASN A 68 -7.22 -9.73 6.80
N THR A 69 -6.06 -9.68 7.46
CA THR A 69 -5.01 -8.70 7.15
C THR A 69 -3.67 -9.38 6.93
N LEU A 70 -3.04 -9.11 5.78
CA LEU A 70 -1.65 -9.45 5.50
C LEU A 70 -0.75 -8.26 5.81
N TRP A 71 0.15 -8.39 6.78
CA TRP A 71 1.20 -7.42 7.07
C TRP A 71 2.45 -7.74 6.28
N VAL A 72 2.94 -6.80 5.48
CA VAL A 72 4.09 -6.97 4.59
C VAL A 72 5.21 -6.01 4.99
N ASP A 73 6.29 -6.56 5.49
CA ASP A 73 7.52 -5.83 5.79
C ASP A 73 8.35 -5.67 4.52
N THR A 74 8.51 -4.44 4.06
CA THR A 74 9.24 -4.12 2.83
C THR A 74 10.72 -3.76 3.09
N ARG A 75 11.18 -3.86 4.35
CA ARG A 75 12.55 -3.54 4.76
C ARG A 75 13.55 -4.61 4.36
N PRO A 76 14.85 -4.30 4.33
CA PRO A 76 15.88 -5.32 4.24
C PRO A 76 15.79 -6.35 5.38
N GLU A 77 16.22 -7.59 5.10
CA GLU A 77 16.17 -8.72 6.04
C GLU A 77 16.83 -8.42 7.38
N SER A 78 17.92 -7.65 7.37
CA SER A 78 18.64 -7.26 8.58
C SER A 78 17.80 -6.46 9.59
N PHE A 79 16.80 -5.71 9.11
CA PHE A 79 15.83 -5.02 9.96
C PHE A 79 14.73 -5.97 10.44
N PHE A 80 14.24 -6.83 9.57
CA PHE A 80 13.22 -7.84 9.90
C PHE A 80 13.70 -8.75 11.04
N LYS A 81 14.93 -9.24 10.96
CA LYS A 81 15.56 -10.10 11.99
C LYS A 81 15.68 -9.44 13.36
N LYS A 82 15.75 -8.12 13.43
CA LYS A 82 15.80 -7.36 14.70
C LYS A 82 14.42 -7.18 15.33
N GLY A 83 13.35 -7.32 14.55
CA GLY A 83 11.97 -7.18 14.98
C GLY A 83 11.10 -6.64 13.86
N THR A 84 9.85 -7.09 13.84
CA THR A 84 8.85 -6.73 12.86
C THR A 84 7.45 -6.72 13.49
N VAL A 85 6.43 -6.32 12.73
CA VAL A 85 5.03 -6.50 13.12
C VAL A 85 4.75 -7.99 13.31
N ASN A 86 3.95 -8.33 14.32
CA ASN A 86 3.61 -9.73 14.57
C ASN A 86 2.96 -10.35 13.32
N ASP A 87 3.40 -11.58 13.02
CA ASP A 87 2.91 -12.37 11.89
C ASP A 87 3.09 -11.75 10.49
N ALA A 88 3.91 -10.70 10.39
CA ALA A 88 4.24 -10.10 9.10
C ALA A 88 5.13 -11.01 8.25
N VAL A 89 4.93 -10.93 6.94
CA VAL A 89 5.82 -11.57 5.95
C VAL A 89 6.88 -10.58 5.48
N LEU A 90 8.09 -11.08 5.25
CA LEU A 90 9.16 -10.29 4.66
C LEU A 90 9.09 -10.39 3.14
N LEU A 91 8.73 -9.30 2.49
CA LEU A 91 8.79 -9.15 1.03
C LEU A 91 9.47 -7.81 0.72
N ILE A 92 10.77 -7.88 0.49
CA ILE A 92 11.61 -6.69 0.30
C ILE A 92 11.20 -5.93 -0.97
N TYR A 93 11.02 -4.62 -0.85
CA TYR A 93 10.77 -3.76 -1.99
C TYR A 93 11.52 -2.43 -1.83
N ASN A 94 12.14 -1.95 -2.89
CA ASN A 94 12.76 -0.64 -2.91
C ASN A 94 12.05 0.26 -3.93
N LYS A 95 12.29 0.00 -5.19
CA LYS A 95 11.63 0.64 -6.32
C LYS A 95 11.67 -0.32 -7.51
N LYS A 96 10.91 -0.02 -8.53
CA LYS A 96 10.84 -0.87 -9.73
C LYS A 96 12.23 -1.18 -10.31
N GLY A 97 12.45 -2.43 -10.66
CA GLY A 97 13.67 -2.89 -11.34
C GLY A 97 14.90 -3.08 -10.45
N MET A 98 14.77 -3.04 -9.11
CA MET A 98 15.88 -3.34 -8.20
C MET A 98 16.00 -4.85 -7.95
N GLU A 99 17.21 -5.40 -8.08
CA GLU A 99 17.50 -6.84 -7.90
C GLU A 99 17.17 -7.35 -6.50
N GLU A 100 17.25 -6.48 -5.49
CA GLU A 100 16.93 -6.84 -4.09
C GLU A 100 15.43 -7.06 -3.83
N ASN A 101 14.55 -6.70 -4.79
CA ASN A 101 13.12 -6.84 -4.62
C ASN A 101 12.73 -8.33 -4.61
N THR A 102 12.13 -8.76 -3.50
CA THR A 102 11.46 -10.07 -3.39
C THR A 102 9.94 -9.93 -3.39
N LEU A 103 9.41 -8.71 -3.26
CA LEU A 103 8.00 -8.41 -3.42
C LEU A 103 7.68 -8.29 -4.92
N THR A 104 6.93 -9.26 -5.40
CA THR A 104 6.37 -9.33 -6.75
C THR A 104 4.89 -9.68 -6.66
N PRO A 105 4.08 -9.55 -7.72
CA PRO A 105 2.70 -10.02 -7.73
C PRO A 105 2.57 -11.47 -7.25
N GLU A 106 3.42 -12.36 -7.76
CA GLU A 106 3.39 -13.79 -7.47
C GLU A 106 3.75 -14.08 -6.00
N SER A 107 4.77 -13.39 -5.46
CA SER A 107 5.17 -13.58 -4.05
C SER A 107 4.11 -13.03 -3.09
N LEU A 108 3.42 -11.96 -3.46
CA LEU A 108 2.33 -11.40 -2.67
C LEU A 108 1.11 -12.33 -2.67
N GLU A 109 0.73 -12.87 -3.85
CA GLU A 109 -0.35 -13.86 -3.95
C GLU A 109 -0.03 -15.14 -3.18
N LYS A 110 1.22 -15.61 -3.27
CA LYS A 110 1.67 -16.74 -2.47
C LYS A 110 1.56 -16.46 -0.97
N ALA A 111 1.97 -15.29 -0.51
CA ALA A 111 1.87 -14.92 0.90
C ALA A 111 0.42 -14.86 1.40
N LEU A 112 -0.51 -14.36 0.58
CA LEU A 112 -1.95 -14.41 0.87
C LEU A 112 -2.44 -15.86 1.01
N ALA A 113 -2.11 -16.71 0.04
CA ALA A 113 -2.51 -18.13 0.04
C ALA A 113 -1.92 -18.88 1.24
N ASP A 114 -0.64 -18.69 1.57
CA ASP A 114 0.03 -19.30 2.73
C ASP A 114 -0.64 -18.90 4.07
N LYS A 115 -1.26 -17.72 4.12
CA LYS A 115 -2.04 -17.23 5.27
C LYS A 115 -3.53 -17.59 5.22
N GLY A 116 -3.99 -18.29 4.19
CA GLY A 116 -5.41 -18.60 3.99
C GLY A 116 -6.29 -17.40 3.73
N LEU A 117 -5.72 -16.31 3.19
CA LEU A 117 -6.41 -15.05 2.91
C LEU A 117 -6.86 -15.01 1.45
N ALA A 118 -8.12 -14.68 1.22
CA ALA A 118 -8.65 -14.49 -0.14
C ALA A 118 -8.15 -13.17 -0.73
N LYS A 119 -7.58 -13.23 -1.95
CA LYS A 119 -6.96 -12.09 -2.63
C LYS A 119 -7.87 -10.88 -2.74
N ASP A 120 -9.15 -11.09 -3.03
CA ASP A 120 -10.16 -10.05 -3.28
C ASP A 120 -10.79 -9.48 -2.00
N GLN A 121 -10.50 -10.06 -0.84
CA GLN A 121 -11.10 -9.68 0.45
C GLN A 121 -10.07 -9.22 1.49
N ALA A 122 -8.82 -9.61 1.33
CA ALA A 122 -7.78 -9.31 2.29
C ALA A 122 -7.38 -7.83 2.29
N THR A 123 -7.14 -7.28 3.47
CA THR A 123 -6.42 -6.03 3.63
C THR A 123 -4.92 -6.30 3.61
N ILE A 124 -4.17 -5.59 2.80
CA ILE A 124 -2.72 -5.73 2.67
C ILE A 124 -2.06 -4.45 3.19
N VAL A 125 -1.30 -4.57 4.26
CA VAL A 125 -0.63 -3.42 4.89
C VAL A 125 0.85 -3.45 4.59
N PHE A 126 1.33 -2.54 3.76
CA PHE A 126 2.75 -2.32 3.53
C PHE A 126 3.33 -1.37 4.56
N PHE A 127 4.44 -1.76 5.19
CA PHE A 127 5.17 -0.92 6.14
C PHE A 127 6.68 -0.98 5.96
N CYS A 128 7.36 0.02 6.52
CA CYS A 128 8.81 0.18 6.42
C CYS A 128 9.40 0.75 7.72
N GLN A 129 10.50 1.49 7.61
CA GLN A 129 11.28 2.03 8.73
C GLN A 129 10.77 3.39 9.24
N GLY A 130 9.76 3.98 8.63
CA GLY A 130 9.19 5.26 9.07
C GLY A 130 8.68 6.12 7.93
N PRO A 131 8.18 7.34 8.23
CA PRO A 131 7.41 8.15 7.28
C PRO A 131 8.18 8.52 5.99
N LYS A 132 9.50 8.69 6.09
CA LYS A 132 10.36 9.05 4.95
C LYS A 132 10.88 7.81 4.18
N CYS A 133 10.53 6.60 4.61
CA CYS A 133 10.95 5.38 3.92
C CYS A 133 10.07 5.11 2.71
N HIS A 134 10.64 5.24 1.52
CA HIS A 134 9.91 5.08 0.27
C HIS A 134 9.53 3.63 -0.09
N ARG A 135 10.08 2.60 0.59
CA ARG A 135 9.89 1.18 0.22
C ARG A 135 8.42 0.78 0.25
N SER A 136 7.75 0.92 1.39
CA SER A 136 6.32 0.61 1.52
C SER A 136 5.42 1.55 0.72
N TYR A 137 5.83 2.80 0.55
CA TYR A 137 5.16 3.78 -0.31
C TYR A 137 5.17 3.32 -1.77
N ASN A 138 6.35 2.99 -2.32
CA ASN A 138 6.49 2.47 -3.67
C ASN A 138 5.78 1.13 -3.87
N ALA A 139 5.81 0.24 -2.85
CA ALA A 139 5.10 -1.03 -2.89
C ALA A 139 3.57 -0.81 -3.03
N SER A 140 3.01 0.13 -2.26
CA SER A 140 1.58 0.46 -2.35
C SER A 140 1.21 1.05 -3.71
N PHE A 141 2.09 1.84 -4.31
CA PHE A 141 1.91 2.36 -5.67
C PHE A 141 1.90 1.24 -6.70
N ALA A 142 2.92 0.38 -6.69
CA ALA A 142 3.04 -0.72 -7.64
C ALA A 142 1.86 -1.71 -7.52
N ALA A 143 1.43 -2.03 -6.30
CA ALA A 143 0.31 -2.94 -6.07
C ALA A 143 -0.98 -2.46 -6.76
N VAL A 144 -1.28 -1.17 -6.70
CA VAL A 144 -2.50 -0.62 -7.31
C VAL A 144 -2.32 -0.35 -8.79
N THR A 145 -1.22 0.29 -9.19
CA THR A 145 -1.08 0.81 -10.56
C THR A 145 -0.51 -0.19 -11.56
N GLU A 146 0.22 -1.21 -11.08
CA GLU A 146 0.89 -2.18 -11.94
C GLU A 146 0.36 -3.62 -11.76
N TRP A 147 -0.05 -4.00 -10.52
CA TRP A 147 -0.41 -5.39 -10.19
C TRP A 147 -1.93 -5.62 -10.07
N GLY A 148 -2.73 -4.57 -10.25
CA GLY A 148 -4.20 -4.67 -10.33
C GLY A 148 -4.92 -4.92 -9.00
N TYR A 149 -4.30 -4.63 -7.86
CA TYR A 149 -5.00 -4.64 -6.57
C TYR A 149 -5.93 -3.42 -6.45
N SER A 150 -7.08 -3.59 -5.80
CA SER A 150 -7.97 -2.47 -5.49
C SER A 150 -7.32 -1.54 -4.45
N PRO A 151 -7.41 -0.20 -4.64
CA PRO A 151 -6.88 0.75 -3.66
C PRO A 151 -7.46 0.55 -2.25
N GLU A 152 -8.69 0.07 -2.14
CA GLU A 152 -9.38 -0.19 -0.86
C GLU A 152 -8.76 -1.35 -0.08
N GLN A 153 -8.08 -2.27 -0.77
CA GLN A 153 -7.40 -3.40 -0.15
C GLN A 153 -6.01 -3.05 0.37
N ILE A 154 -5.40 -2.00 -0.19
CA ILE A 154 -4.02 -1.64 0.10
C ILE A 154 -3.98 -0.53 1.16
N ILE A 155 -3.12 -0.72 2.15
CA ILE A 155 -2.84 0.26 3.19
C ILE A 155 -1.35 0.58 3.18
N TRP A 156 -1.02 1.86 3.25
CA TRP A 156 0.32 2.32 3.57
C TRP A 156 0.40 2.69 5.06
N HIS A 157 1.08 1.86 5.87
CA HIS A 157 1.39 2.22 7.25
C HIS A 157 2.60 3.17 7.25
N ARG A 158 2.30 4.47 7.24
CA ARG A 158 3.26 5.57 7.06
C ARG A 158 4.33 5.61 8.13
N GLU A 159 3.95 5.51 9.40
CA GLU A 159 4.88 5.61 10.52
C GLU A 159 5.78 4.37 10.65
N GLY A 160 5.33 3.21 10.14
CA GLY A 160 6.13 1.99 10.08
C GLY A 160 6.46 1.36 11.43
N TYR A 161 7.30 0.32 11.38
CA TYR A 161 7.61 -0.51 12.55
C TYR A 161 8.20 0.26 13.74
N PRO A 162 9.15 1.21 13.60
CA PRO A 162 9.74 1.88 14.76
C PRO A 162 8.75 2.66 15.61
N PHE A 163 7.75 3.27 14.99
CA PHE A 163 6.71 3.98 15.74
C PHE A 163 5.76 3.02 16.44
N LEU A 164 5.40 1.90 15.79
CA LEU A 164 4.64 0.84 16.43
C LEU A 164 5.41 0.25 17.63
N PHE A 165 6.69 -0.06 17.45
CA PHE A 165 7.55 -0.55 18.52
C PHE A 165 7.60 0.42 19.71
N LYS A 166 7.83 1.71 19.43
CA LYS A 166 7.83 2.76 20.45
C LYS A 166 6.49 2.82 21.20
N LYS A 167 5.38 2.80 20.47
CA LYS A 167 4.03 2.79 21.07
C LYS A 167 3.81 1.59 21.99
N VAL A 168 4.23 0.40 21.56
CA VAL A 168 4.15 -0.83 22.37
C VAL A 168 5.06 -0.74 23.60
N GLN A 169 6.23 -0.13 23.49
CA GLN A 169 7.18 0.03 24.59
C GLN A 169 6.67 1.00 25.66
N GLU A 170 6.04 2.11 25.28
CA GLU A 170 5.60 3.19 26.16
C GLU A 170 4.24 2.95 26.78
N ASP A 171 3.33 2.24 26.11
CA ASP A 171 2.00 1.94 26.64
C ASP A 171 2.01 0.65 27.45
N ALA A 172 1.76 0.75 28.75
CA ALA A 172 1.79 -0.39 29.67
C ALA A 172 0.77 -1.49 29.33
N LYS A 173 -0.37 -1.16 28.68
CA LYS A 173 -1.38 -2.17 28.28
C LYS A 173 -0.90 -2.91 27.03
N LEU A 174 -0.31 -2.22 26.07
CA LEU A 174 0.24 -2.84 24.87
C LEU A 174 1.48 -3.67 25.21
N LYS A 175 2.37 -3.17 26.04
CA LYS A 175 3.60 -3.87 26.48
C LYS A 175 3.30 -5.22 27.11
N ARG A 176 2.27 -5.30 27.97
CA ARG A 176 1.85 -6.60 28.56
C ARG A 176 1.38 -7.63 27.55
N LYS A 177 1.00 -7.21 26.35
CA LYS A 177 0.55 -8.05 25.24
C LYS A 177 1.43 -7.89 24.00
N ALA A 178 2.73 -7.56 24.20
CA ALA A 178 3.62 -7.16 23.12
C ALA A 178 3.64 -8.13 21.95
N LYS A 179 3.62 -9.45 22.21
CA LYS A 179 3.57 -10.49 21.18
C LYS A 179 2.36 -10.42 20.22
N ARG A 180 1.32 -9.69 20.61
CA ARG A 180 0.18 -9.44 19.71
C ARG A 180 0.51 -8.42 18.62
N TYR A 181 1.49 -7.56 18.85
CA TYR A 181 1.80 -6.41 18.00
C TYR A 181 3.14 -6.53 17.28
N ILE A 182 4.11 -7.17 17.92
CA ILE A 182 5.49 -7.28 17.44
C ILE A 182 6.00 -8.72 17.58
N SER A 183 6.95 -9.10 16.72
CA SER A 183 7.59 -10.41 16.73
C SER A 183 8.38 -10.67 18.03
N ASP A 184 8.71 -11.94 18.27
CA ASP A 184 9.52 -12.34 19.44
C ASP A 184 10.87 -11.60 19.49
N ALA A 185 11.50 -11.35 18.34
CA ALA A 185 12.75 -10.58 18.29
C ALA A 185 12.55 -9.15 18.80
N GLY A 186 11.46 -8.49 18.44
CA GLY A 186 11.10 -7.16 18.97
C GLY A 186 10.74 -7.21 20.46
N VAL A 187 10.01 -8.23 20.91
CA VAL A 187 9.66 -8.40 22.34
C VAL A 187 10.91 -8.53 23.22
N LYS A 188 11.95 -9.20 22.75
CA LYS A 188 13.23 -9.34 23.50
C LYS A 188 13.99 -8.03 23.68
N GLN A 189 13.59 -6.97 22.97
CA GLN A 189 14.20 -5.63 23.06
C GLN A 189 13.42 -4.70 24.01
N LEU A 190 12.27 -5.11 24.53
CA LEU A 190 11.43 -4.36 25.48
C LEU A 190 11.87 -4.59 26.94
#